data_8c66bcebcb2dbb93a86a63070143ceba
#
_entry.id   8c66bcebcb2dbb93a86a63070143ceba
#
_cell.length_a   1.000
_cell.length_b   1.000
_cell.length_c   1.000
_cell.angle_alpha   90.00
_cell.angle_beta   90.00
_cell.angle_gamma   90.00
#
_symmetry.space_group_name_H-M   'P 1'
#
loop_
_entity.id
_entity.type
_entity.pdbx_description
1 polymer ?
#
loop_
_entity_poly.entity_id
_entity_poly.type
_entity_poly.pdbx_seq_one_letter_code
_entity_poly.pdbx_strand_id
1 'polypeptide(L)'
;MRCMTDSAPAEILEPAAPPAPGAEQYPALDLANSAMALPGGHTLDLLATPADAGHWLTGHGLAPADAGLREVCAAQLRSLREQIRALIASRVDGHPAPASALAAVNEAMTKAPAAALLHWDATRGLHRASAHPTTQILEHALAALAADAAELLTGADAERLTACGSPPCTRYLLRHGRRQWCSVRCGDRARAARAYARRTGRDDA
;
A
#
# COMPACT_ATOMS: atom_id res chain seq x y z
N MET A 1 44.15 -29.66 5.89
CA MET A 1 43.00 -29.02 6.59
C MET A 1 42.27 -28.20 5.54
N ARG A 2 41.12 -28.66 5.07
CA ARG A 2 40.25 -27.94 4.11
C ARG A 2 39.19 -27.19 4.93
N CYS A 3 39.19 -25.86 4.86
CA CYS A 3 38.10 -25.05 5.35
C CYS A 3 36.86 -25.27 4.46
N MET A 4 35.86 -25.93 5.02
CA MET A 4 34.51 -25.95 4.45
C MET A 4 33.87 -24.60 4.75
N THR A 5 33.62 -23.83 3.70
CA THR A 5 32.77 -22.65 3.77
C THR A 5 31.33 -23.12 3.86
N ASP A 6 30.73 -22.90 5.01
CA ASP A 6 29.32 -23.12 5.25
C ASP A 6 28.55 -22.00 4.49
N SER A 7 28.01 -22.35 3.35
CA SER A 7 27.10 -21.46 2.62
C SER A 7 25.73 -21.53 3.30
N ALA A 8 25.38 -20.49 4.01
CA ALA A 8 24.01 -20.30 4.49
C ALA A 8 23.03 -20.41 3.30
N PRO A 9 21.89 -21.11 3.45
CA PRO A 9 20.92 -21.21 2.39
C PRO A 9 20.40 -19.82 2.05
N ALA A 10 20.42 -19.46 0.76
CA ALA A 10 19.79 -18.25 0.26
C ALA A 10 18.32 -18.29 0.69
N GLU A 11 17.94 -17.36 1.53
CA GLU A 11 16.56 -17.13 1.94
C GLU A 11 15.77 -16.85 0.66
N ILE A 12 14.91 -17.79 0.27
CA ILE A 12 14.02 -17.63 -0.87
C ILE A 12 13.05 -16.54 -0.46
N LEU A 13 13.30 -15.30 -0.89
CA LEU A 13 12.34 -14.20 -0.76
C LEU A 13 11.06 -14.69 -1.45
N GLU A 14 10.04 -15.02 -0.66
CA GLU A 14 8.72 -15.29 -1.23
C GLU A 14 8.33 -14.07 -2.10
N PRO A 15 7.87 -14.29 -3.35
CA PRO A 15 7.54 -13.19 -4.23
C PRO A 15 6.54 -12.28 -3.52
N ALA A 16 6.87 -10.99 -3.44
CA ALA A 16 6.02 -9.96 -2.86
C ALA A 16 4.59 -10.17 -3.35
N ALA A 17 3.63 -10.13 -2.43
CA ALA A 17 2.23 -10.35 -2.80
C ALA A 17 1.84 -9.38 -3.93
N PRO A 18 1.18 -9.86 -5.00
CA PRO A 18 0.84 -8.99 -6.13
C PRO A 18 0.02 -7.78 -5.65
N PRO A 19 0.11 -6.62 -6.33
CA PRO A 19 -0.68 -5.45 -6.01
C PRO A 19 -2.17 -5.80 -5.92
N ALA A 20 -2.87 -5.19 -4.97
CA ALA A 20 -4.32 -5.37 -4.86
C ALA A 20 -5.01 -4.62 -6.00
N PRO A 21 -6.20 -5.07 -6.47
CA PRO A 21 -6.96 -4.33 -7.48
C PRO A 21 -7.17 -2.88 -7.09
N GLY A 22 -6.78 -1.97 -7.96
CA GLY A 22 -6.80 -0.53 -7.76
C GLY A 22 -5.50 0.08 -7.24
N ALA A 23 -4.55 -0.73 -6.77
CA ALA A 23 -3.25 -0.25 -6.29
C ALA A 23 -2.39 0.35 -7.42
N GLU A 24 -2.59 -0.12 -8.65
CA GLU A 24 -1.97 0.44 -9.85
C GLU A 24 -2.48 1.85 -10.20
N GLN A 25 -3.69 2.19 -9.78
CA GLN A 25 -4.32 3.48 -10.01
C GLN A 25 -4.11 4.44 -8.84
N TYR A 26 -4.09 3.91 -7.62
CA TYR A 26 -3.98 4.66 -6.38
C TYR A 26 -2.76 4.21 -5.55
N PRO A 27 -1.61 4.87 -5.65
CA PRO A 27 -0.44 4.60 -4.81
C PRO A 27 -0.74 4.63 -3.30
N ALA A 28 -1.69 5.45 -2.86
CA ALA A 28 -2.14 5.47 -1.47
C ALA A 28 -2.79 4.16 -1.03
N LEU A 29 -3.51 3.46 -1.94
CA LEU A 29 -4.06 2.13 -1.66
C LEU A 29 -2.94 1.09 -1.56
N ASP A 30 -1.91 1.19 -2.39
CA ASP A 30 -0.74 0.31 -2.28
C ASP A 30 0.06 0.59 -1.01
N LEU A 31 0.25 1.86 -0.64
CA LEU A 31 0.82 2.26 0.65
C LEU A 31 0.03 1.65 1.82
N ALA A 32 -1.29 1.78 1.82
CA ALA A 32 -2.15 1.18 2.84
C ALA A 32 -1.99 -0.34 2.94
N ASN A 33 -1.66 -1.00 1.84
CA ASN A 33 -1.45 -2.45 1.76
C ASN A 33 0.00 -2.90 1.95
N SER A 34 0.95 -1.97 2.15
CA SER A 34 2.37 -2.29 2.32
C SER A 34 2.69 -3.03 3.62
N ALA A 35 1.79 -3.03 4.59
CA ALA A 35 1.83 -3.92 5.75
C ALA A 35 0.64 -4.88 5.71
N MET A 36 0.89 -6.18 5.83
CA MET A 36 -0.16 -7.18 5.72
C MET A 36 0.06 -8.37 6.66
N ALA A 37 -1.05 -8.91 7.16
CA ALA A 37 -1.05 -10.17 7.88
C ALA A 37 -0.98 -11.36 6.91
N LEU A 38 -0.13 -12.32 7.23
CA LEU A 38 0.06 -13.58 6.52
C LEU A 38 -0.50 -14.75 7.35
N PRO A 39 -0.80 -15.90 6.72
CA PRO A 39 -1.15 -17.12 7.44
C PRO A 39 -0.05 -17.52 8.44
N GLY A 40 -0.45 -18.13 9.56
CA GLY A 40 0.49 -18.53 10.60
C GLY A 40 0.87 -17.43 11.59
N GLY A 41 0.20 -16.27 11.55
CA GLY A 41 0.47 -15.15 12.47
C GLY A 41 1.66 -14.30 12.07
N HIS A 42 2.24 -14.53 10.89
CA HIS A 42 3.31 -13.70 10.35
C HIS A 42 2.79 -12.36 9.83
N THR A 43 3.65 -11.37 9.81
CA THR A 43 3.40 -10.07 9.17
C THR A 43 4.49 -9.77 8.16
N LEU A 44 4.10 -9.14 7.05
CA LEU A 44 5.03 -8.59 6.07
C LEU A 44 4.87 -7.07 6.08
N ASP A 45 5.97 -6.33 6.18
CA ASP A 45 6.00 -4.88 6.04
C ASP A 45 7.00 -4.50 4.93
N LEU A 46 6.49 -3.99 3.81
CA LEU A 46 7.29 -3.55 2.66
C LEU A 46 8.04 -2.23 2.91
N LEU A 47 7.87 -1.63 4.09
CA LEU A 47 8.53 -0.39 4.51
C LEU A 47 9.33 -0.61 5.80
N ALA A 48 9.73 -1.86 6.08
CA ALA A 48 10.37 -2.23 7.34
C ALA A 48 11.67 -1.46 7.58
N THR A 49 12.47 -1.27 6.53
CA THR A 49 13.75 -0.55 6.59
C THR A 49 13.73 0.71 5.72
N PRO A 50 14.67 1.65 5.92
CA PRO A 50 14.85 2.80 5.02
C PRO A 50 15.11 2.41 3.57
N ALA A 51 15.81 1.31 3.32
CA ALA A 51 16.07 0.78 1.99
C ALA A 51 14.77 0.29 1.33
N ASP A 52 13.95 -0.46 2.05
CA ASP A 52 12.65 -0.93 1.57
C ASP A 52 11.71 0.24 1.24
N ALA A 53 11.65 1.24 2.12
CA ALA A 53 10.87 2.45 1.91
C ALA A 53 11.35 3.24 0.68
N GLY A 54 12.68 3.32 0.46
CA GLY A 54 13.29 3.92 -0.72
C GLY A 54 12.91 3.19 -2.00
N HIS A 55 13.02 1.86 -2.02
CA HIS A 55 12.62 1.02 -3.15
C HIS A 55 11.12 1.19 -3.46
N TRP A 56 10.27 1.21 -2.44
CA TRP A 56 8.84 1.39 -2.61
C TRP A 56 8.52 2.76 -3.25
N LEU A 57 9.10 3.85 -2.73
CA LEU A 57 8.89 5.20 -3.28
C LEU A 57 9.40 5.31 -4.72
N THR A 58 10.57 4.74 -5.02
CA THR A 58 11.14 4.73 -6.37
C THR A 58 10.27 3.94 -7.34
N GLY A 59 9.76 2.78 -6.92
CA GLY A 59 8.86 1.96 -7.72
C GLY A 59 7.54 2.66 -8.09
N HIS A 60 7.11 3.62 -7.28
CA HIS A 60 5.93 4.47 -7.53
C HIS A 60 6.28 5.81 -8.20
N GLY A 61 7.54 6.05 -8.57
CA GLY A 61 7.98 7.32 -9.16
C GLY A 61 7.89 8.52 -8.20
N LEU A 62 7.86 8.26 -6.89
CA LEU A 62 7.75 9.27 -5.82
C LEU A 62 9.10 9.72 -5.27
N ALA A 63 10.18 9.02 -5.63
CA ALA A 63 11.55 9.38 -5.29
C ALA A 63 12.51 8.92 -6.40
N PRO A 64 13.64 9.62 -6.61
CA PRO A 64 14.70 9.14 -7.47
C PRO A 64 15.40 7.91 -6.87
N ALA A 65 16.04 7.10 -7.71
CA ALA A 65 16.65 5.83 -7.30
C ALA A 65 17.80 5.97 -6.29
N ASP A 66 18.44 7.12 -6.25
CA ASP A 66 19.54 7.49 -5.35
C ASP A 66 19.09 8.27 -4.11
N ALA A 67 17.79 8.38 -3.86
CA ALA A 67 17.25 9.02 -2.68
C ALA A 67 17.63 8.21 -1.42
N GLY A 68 18.73 8.60 -0.77
CA GLY A 68 19.18 8.00 0.50
C GLY A 68 18.21 8.32 1.64
N LEU A 69 17.21 7.47 1.87
CA LEU A 69 16.29 7.64 2.98
C LEU A 69 16.94 7.26 4.31
N ARG A 70 16.61 8.02 5.36
CA ARG A 70 16.98 7.71 6.75
C ARG A 70 15.81 7.07 7.48
N GLU A 71 16.06 6.48 8.66
CA GLU A 71 15.00 5.85 9.46
C GLU A 71 13.85 6.81 9.79
N VAL A 72 14.14 8.07 10.07
CA VAL A 72 13.10 9.07 10.29
C VAL A 72 12.17 9.23 9.09
N CYS A 73 12.68 9.09 7.87
CA CYS A 73 11.90 9.19 6.64
C CYS A 73 10.98 7.94 6.48
N ALA A 74 11.52 6.75 6.71
CA ALA A 74 10.74 5.51 6.68
C ALA A 74 9.65 5.52 7.78
N ALA A 75 9.96 6.02 8.97
CA ALA A 75 9.01 6.17 10.06
C ALA A 75 7.85 7.12 9.71
N GLN A 76 8.14 8.24 9.04
CA GLN A 76 7.10 9.18 8.59
C GLN A 76 6.19 8.55 7.52
N LEU A 77 6.76 7.79 6.59
CA LEU A 77 5.98 7.08 5.58
C LEU A 77 5.07 6.01 6.21
N ARG A 78 5.60 5.23 7.16
CA ARG A 78 4.81 4.26 7.94
C ARG A 78 3.70 4.96 8.75
N SER A 79 4.00 6.11 9.36
CA SER A 79 2.99 6.90 10.08
C SER A 79 1.85 7.34 9.16
N LEU A 80 2.16 7.91 7.98
CA LEU A 80 1.14 8.30 7.01
C LEU A 80 0.32 7.08 6.55
N ARG A 81 0.96 5.93 6.32
CA ARG A 81 0.27 4.66 6.01
C ARG A 81 -0.82 4.34 7.02
N GLU A 82 -0.49 4.38 8.30
CA GLU A 82 -1.47 4.05 9.35
C GLU A 82 -2.65 5.04 9.38
N GLN A 83 -2.41 6.32 9.13
CA GLN A 83 -3.49 7.31 9.05
C GLN A 83 -4.40 7.08 7.83
N ILE A 84 -3.80 6.81 6.66
CA ILE A 84 -4.56 6.46 5.46
C ILE A 84 -5.35 5.17 5.69
N ARG A 85 -4.76 4.14 6.29
CA ARG A 85 -5.47 2.90 6.65
C ARG A 85 -6.67 3.15 7.56
N ALA A 86 -6.52 4.02 8.56
CA ALA A 86 -7.62 4.38 9.47
C ALA A 86 -8.78 5.06 8.72
N LEU A 87 -8.48 5.94 7.77
CA LEU A 87 -9.50 6.58 6.92
C LEU A 87 -10.18 5.58 5.98
N ILE A 88 -9.40 4.68 5.36
CA ILE A 88 -9.95 3.61 4.52
C ILE A 88 -10.86 2.69 5.33
N ALA A 89 -10.43 2.26 6.53
CA ALA A 89 -11.24 1.43 7.41
C ALA A 89 -12.56 2.13 7.77
N SER A 90 -12.49 3.38 8.19
CA SER A 90 -13.66 4.22 8.49
C SER A 90 -14.65 4.27 7.30
N ARG A 91 -14.14 4.48 6.08
CA ARG A 91 -14.96 4.53 4.87
C ARG A 91 -15.61 3.18 4.54
N VAL A 92 -14.85 2.08 4.67
CA VAL A 92 -15.32 0.71 4.38
C VAL A 92 -16.36 0.24 5.40
N ASP A 93 -16.14 0.59 6.67
CA ASP A 93 -17.00 0.14 7.78
C ASP A 93 -18.18 1.11 8.04
N GLY A 94 -18.24 2.23 7.34
CA GLY A 94 -19.29 3.23 7.49
C GLY A 94 -19.22 4.00 8.82
N HIS A 95 -18.04 4.08 9.44
CA HIS A 95 -17.83 4.78 10.70
C HIS A 95 -17.32 6.22 10.46
N PRO A 96 -17.50 7.13 11.44
CA PRO A 96 -16.90 8.46 11.37
C PRO A 96 -15.39 8.40 11.26
N ALA A 97 -14.81 9.24 10.39
CA ALA A 97 -13.37 9.31 10.20
C ALA A 97 -12.68 9.81 11.48
N PRO A 98 -11.57 9.17 11.93
CA PRO A 98 -10.82 9.63 13.09
C PRO A 98 -10.25 11.03 12.85
N ALA A 99 -10.50 11.97 13.75
CA ALA A 99 -10.07 13.37 13.60
C ALA A 99 -8.55 13.51 13.49
N SER A 100 -7.78 12.68 14.21
CA SER A 100 -6.32 12.66 14.12
C SER A 100 -5.83 12.20 12.74
N ALA A 101 -6.49 11.22 12.13
CA ALA A 101 -6.14 10.75 10.80
C ALA A 101 -6.44 11.81 9.72
N LEU A 102 -7.59 12.46 9.81
CA LEU A 102 -7.94 13.59 8.93
C LEU A 102 -6.91 14.72 9.06
N ALA A 103 -6.57 15.11 10.29
CA ALA A 103 -5.59 16.18 10.53
C ALA A 103 -4.21 15.84 9.95
N ALA A 104 -3.73 14.60 10.16
CA ALA A 104 -2.42 14.15 9.66
C ALA A 104 -2.35 14.10 8.13
N VAL A 105 -3.39 13.59 7.46
CA VAL A 105 -3.45 13.57 5.99
C VAL A 105 -3.53 14.98 5.42
N ASN A 106 -4.36 15.86 5.98
CA ASN A 106 -4.44 17.26 5.57
C ASN A 106 -3.11 18.02 5.80
N GLU A 107 -2.44 17.76 6.92
CA GLU A 107 -1.11 18.34 7.19
C GLU A 107 -0.09 17.88 6.14
N ALA A 108 -0.07 16.58 5.80
CA ALA A 108 0.82 16.07 4.77
C ALA A 108 0.56 16.71 3.40
N MET A 109 -0.71 16.91 3.01
CA MET A 109 -1.09 17.56 1.75
C MET A 109 -0.60 19.00 1.65
N THR A 110 -0.50 19.72 2.79
CA THR A 110 -0.15 21.15 2.83
C THR A 110 1.34 21.41 3.00
N LYS A 111 2.13 20.44 3.48
CA LYS A 111 3.57 20.61 3.71
C LYS A 111 4.38 20.86 2.44
N ALA A 112 3.96 20.27 1.33
CA ALA A 112 4.65 20.44 0.06
C ALA A 112 3.61 20.53 -1.07
N PRO A 113 3.06 21.70 -1.34
CA PRO A 113 2.07 21.86 -2.42
C PRO A 113 2.72 21.49 -3.75
N ALA A 114 2.20 20.44 -4.38
CA ALA A 114 2.65 19.94 -5.67
C ALA A 114 2.10 20.81 -6.78
N ALA A 115 2.85 21.79 -7.26
CA ALA A 115 2.57 22.43 -8.54
C ALA A 115 3.03 21.51 -9.68
N ALA A 116 2.09 21.01 -10.49
CA ALA A 116 2.45 20.34 -11.73
C ALA A 116 2.93 21.38 -12.73
N LEU A 117 4.21 21.40 -13.02
CA LEU A 117 4.83 22.32 -13.97
C LEU A 117 4.59 21.85 -15.41
N LEU A 118 4.61 22.79 -16.35
CA LEU A 118 4.53 22.49 -17.77
C LEU A 118 5.92 22.06 -18.27
N HIS A 119 5.98 20.88 -18.85
CA HIS A 119 7.18 20.28 -19.43
C HIS A 119 6.95 19.94 -20.91
N TRP A 120 8.04 19.85 -21.63
CA TRP A 120 8.04 19.33 -22.99
C TRP A 120 9.13 18.27 -23.14
N ASP A 121 8.79 17.14 -23.71
CA ASP A 121 9.75 16.14 -24.19
C ASP A 121 9.34 15.60 -25.57
N ALA A 122 10.30 14.98 -26.27
CA ALA A 122 10.09 14.52 -27.65
C ALA A 122 9.10 13.35 -27.76
N THR A 123 8.87 12.62 -26.68
CA THR A 123 7.99 11.43 -26.65
C THR A 123 6.54 11.81 -26.32
N ARG A 124 6.34 12.68 -25.31
CA ARG A 124 5.02 13.06 -24.80
C ARG A 124 4.56 14.46 -25.26
N GLY A 125 5.44 15.23 -25.89
CA GLY A 125 5.18 16.61 -26.25
C GLY A 125 4.99 17.49 -25.02
N LEU A 126 4.10 18.48 -25.11
CA LEU A 126 3.77 19.37 -24.00
C LEU A 126 2.89 18.63 -22.97
N HIS A 127 3.37 18.51 -21.74
CA HIS A 127 2.65 17.80 -20.66
C HIS A 127 2.92 18.42 -19.29
N ARG A 128 2.10 18.09 -18.31
CA ARG A 128 2.30 18.49 -16.93
C ARG A 128 3.04 17.39 -16.17
N ALA A 129 4.10 17.74 -15.46
CA ALA A 129 4.82 16.84 -14.57
C ALA A 129 5.03 17.51 -13.22
N SER A 130 4.95 16.73 -12.15
CA SER A 130 5.27 17.20 -10.81
C SER A 130 6.76 17.51 -10.74
N ALA A 131 7.12 18.71 -10.30
CA ALA A 131 8.51 19.02 -9.96
C ALA A 131 8.84 18.28 -8.66
N HIS A 132 9.84 17.38 -8.72
CA HIS A 132 10.42 16.83 -7.51
C HIS A 132 11.60 17.72 -7.12
N PRO A 133 11.46 18.61 -6.11
CA PRO A 133 12.59 19.34 -5.63
C PRO A 133 13.57 18.36 -4.97
N THR A 134 14.82 18.47 -5.34
CA THR A 134 15.90 17.60 -4.87
C THR A 134 16.15 17.70 -3.36
N THR A 135 15.58 18.68 -2.67
CA THR A 135 15.82 18.96 -1.25
C THR A 135 14.69 18.51 -0.30
N GLN A 136 13.50 18.21 -0.81
CA GLN A 136 12.30 17.86 0.00
C GLN A 136 11.57 16.63 -0.59
N ILE A 137 12.32 15.63 -0.97
CA ILE A 137 11.79 14.44 -1.68
C ILE A 137 10.69 13.77 -0.85
N LEU A 138 10.91 13.57 0.44
CA LEU A 138 9.95 12.88 1.30
C LEU A 138 8.66 13.70 1.48
N GLU A 139 8.76 14.99 1.77
CA GLU A 139 7.60 15.86 1.96
C GLU A 139 6.71 15.88 0.72
N HIS A 140 7.30 15.90 -0.47
CA HIS A 140 6.56 15.78 -1.73
C HIS A 140 5.92 14.41 -1.92
N ALA A 141 6.62 13.34 -1.58
CA ALA A 141 6.07 11.99 -1.64
C ALA A 141 4.88 11.83 -0.69
N LEU A 142 5.02 12.31 0.55
CA LEU A 142 3.93 12.28 1.54
C LEU A 142 2.74 13.12 1.09
N ALA A 143 2.97 14.32 0.53
CA ALA A 143 1.90 15.18 0.02
C ALA A 143 1.18 14.53 -1.17
N ALA A 144 1.92 13.94 -2.10
CA ALA A 144 1.34 13.24 -3.25
C ALA A 144 0.48 12.05 -2.81
N LEU A 145 0.98 11.23 -1.87
CA LEU A 145 0.25 10.09 -1.31
C LEU A 145 -0.99 10.52 -0.52
N ALA A 146 -0.91 11.61 0.22
CA ALA A 146 -2.05 12.16 0.95
C ALA A 146 -3.13 12.71 0.01
N ALA A 147 -2.73 13.38 -1.08
CA ALA A 147 -3.65 13.86 -2.11
C ALA A 147 -4.32 12.69 -2.86
N ASP A 148 -3.55 11.65 -3.20
CA ASP A 148 -4.06 10.43 -3.83
C ASP A 148 -5.04 9.68 -2.90
N ALA A 149 -4.76 9.63 -1.59
CA ALA A 149 -5.68 9.09 -0.61
C ALA A 149 -7.00 9.89 -0.52
N ALA A 150 -6.92 11.21 -0.58
CA ALA A 150 -8.12 12.06 -0.60
C ALA A 150 -8.96 11.79 -1.85
N GLU A 151 -8.34 11.67 -3.04
CA GLU A 151 -9.04 11.32 -4.28
C GLU A 151 -9.68 9.93 -4.20
N LEU A 152 -8.95 8.92 -3.71
CA LEU A 152 -9.49 7.57 -3.49
C LEU A 152 -10.73 7.56 -2.58
N LEU A 153 -10.71 8.35 -1.50
CA LEU A 153 -11.76 8.35 -0.48
C LEU A 153 -12.98 9.19 -0.84
N THR A 154 -12.84 10.16 -1.75
CA THR A 154 -13.91 11.11 -2.11
C THR A 154 -14.32 11.04 -3.57
N GLY A 155 -13.49 10.44 -4.43
CA GLY A 155 -13.72 10.32 -5.86
C GLY A 155 -14.72 9.22 -6.24
N ALA A 156 -14.86 8.98 -7.53
CA ALA A 156 -15.84 8.05 -8.11
C ALA A 156 -15.63 6.59 -7.66
N ASP A 157 -14.42 6.22 -7.27
CA ASP A 157 -14.07 4.86 -6.86
C ASP A 157 -14.28 4.59 -5.35
N ALA A 158 -14.61 5.62 -4.56
CA ALA A 158 -14.79 5.51 -3.11
C ALA A 158 -15.83 4.44 -2.72
N GLU A 159 -16.91 4.29 -3.48
CA GLU A 159 -17.95 3.28 -3.25
C GLU A 159 -17.52 1.84 -3.59
N ARG A 160 -16.42 1.71 -4.32
CA ARG A 160 -15.85 0.41 -4.71
C ARG A 160 -14.80 -0.10 -3.73
N LEU A 161 -14.37 0.76 -2.80
CA LEU A 161 -13.36 0.44 -1.81
C LEU A 161 -13.91 -0.58 -0.80
N THR A 162 -13.17 -1.66 -0.56
CA THR A 162 -13.59 -2.74 0.33
C THR A 162 -12.40 -3.47 0.94
N ALA A 163 -12.61 -4.12 2.09
CA ALA A 163 -11.64 -5.01 2.69
C ALA A 163 -11.61 -6.37 1.99
N CYS A 164 -10.47 -7.04 2.02
CA CYS A 164 -10.33 -8.40 1.50
C CYS A 164 -11.11 -9.39 2.39
N GLY A 165 -12.11 -10.07 1.82
CA GLY A 165 -12.96 -11.04 2.52
C GLY A 165 -12.31 -12.40 2.79
N SER A 166 -10.99 -12.46 3.03
CA SER A 166 -10.25 -13.70 3.27
C SER A 166 -9.32 -13.59 4.47
N PRO A 167 -9.80 -13.81 5.70
CA PRO A 167 -8.94 -13.79 6.89
C PRO A 167 -7.72 -14.72 6.75
N PRO A 168 -6.57 -14.38 7.35
CA PRO A 168 -6.28 -13.19 8.16
C PRO A 168 -5.87 -11.95 7.34
N CYS A 169 -6.12 -11.91 6.04
CA CYS A 169 -5.71 -10.80 5.16
C CYS A 169 -6.31 -9.47 5.59
N THR A 170 -5.46 -8.47 5.74
CA THR A 170 -5.81 -7.10 6.17
C THR A 170 -5.76 -6.06 5.04
N ARG A 171 -5.69 -6.51 3.78
CA ARG A 171 -5.59 -5.64 2.61
C ARG A 171 -6.94 -5.08 2.19
N TYR A 172 -6.89 -3.90 1.57
CA TYR A 172 -8.01 -3.26 0.90
C TYR A 172 -7.87 -3.38 -0.63
N LEU A 173 -8.97 -3.24 -1.35
CA LEU A 173 -9.02 -3.31 -2.81
C LEU A 173 -10.18 -2.48 -3.38
N LEU A 174 -10.07 -2.10 -4.64
CA LEU A 174 -11.22 -1.62 -5.40
C LEU A 174 -11.96 -2.82 -6.00
N ARG A 175 -13.22 -2.97 -5.63
CA ARG A 175 -14.05 -4.05 -6.10
C ARG A 175 -14.42 -3.86 -7.58
N HIS A 176 -14.13 -4.87 -8.39
CA HIS A 176 -14.61 -5.00 -9.77
C HIS A 176 -15.62 -6.13 -9.86
N GLY A 177 -16.86 -5.82 -10.20
CA GLY A 177 -17.93 -6.80 -10.28
C GLY A 177 -18.13 -7.55 -8.96
N ARG A 178 -18.04 -8.90 -8.99
CA ARG A 178 -18.23 -9.76 -7.82
C ARG A 178 -16.93 -10.10 -7.07
N ARG A 179 -15.80 -9.49 -7.42
CA ARG A 179 -14.51 -9.77 -6.78
C ARG A 179 -14.51 -9.29 -5.33
N GLN A 180 -14.20 -10.18 -4.39
CA GLN A 180 -14.17 -9.94 -2.95
C GLN A 180 -12.77 -10.15 -2.34
N TRP A 181 -11.76 -10.49 -3.14
CA TRP A 181 -10.43 -10.86 -2.66
C TRP A 181 -9.34 -10.08 -3.39
N CYS A 182 -8.32 -9.69 -2.64
CA CYS A 182 -7.20 -8.92 -3.17
C CYS A 182 -6.31 -9.74 -4.12
N SER A 183 -6.34 -11.10 -4.03
CA SER A 183 -5.52 -11.98 -4.86
C SER A 183 -6.21 -13.33 -5.09
N VAL A 184 -5.71 -14.11 -6.06
CA VAL A 184 -6.15 -15.49 -6.31
C VAL A 184 -5.93 -16.34 -5.05
N ARG A 185 -4.76 -16.23 -4.40
CA ARG A 185 -4.45 -16.95 -3.14
C ARG A 185 -5.48 -16.70 -2.03
N CYS A 186 -5.92 -15.44 -1.87
CA CYS A 186 -6.97 -15.11 -0.91
C CYS A 186 -8.31 -15.72 -1.30
N GLY A 187 -8.66 -15.74 -2.59
CA GLY A 187 -9.85 -16.39 -3.10
C GLY A 187 -9.86 -17.91 -2.86
N ASP A 188 -8.73 -18.57 -3.11
CA ASP A 188 -8.57 -20.02 -2.87
C ASP A 188 -8.72 -20.35 -1.38
N ARG A 189 -8.05 -19.59 -0.51
CA ARG A 189 -8.17 -19.76 0.94
C ARG A 189 -9.63 -19.59 1.41
N ALA A 190 -10.33 -18.57 0.96
CA ALA A 190 -11.73 -18.35 1.33
C ALA A 190 -12.65 -19.46 0.82
N ARG A 191 -12.37 -20.02 -0.38
CA ARG A 191 -13.10 -21.18 -0.91
C ARG A 191 -12.84 -22.44 -0.09
N ALA A 192 -11.58 -22.72 0.24
CA ALA A 192 -11.19 -23.86 1.06
C ALA A 192 -11.82 -23.80 2.46
N ALA A 193 -11.79 -22.64 3.12
CA ALA A 193 -12.41 -22.43 4.44
C ALA A 193 -13.92 -22.71 4.41
N ARG A 194 -14.62 -22.21 3.38
CA ARG A 194 -16.08 -22.48 3.22
C ARG A 194 -16.37 -23.93 2.92
N ALA A 195 -15.53 -24.61 2.13
CA ALA A 195 -15.69 -26.05 1.86
C ALA A 195 -15.46 -26.89 3.11
N TYR A 196 -14.48 -26.52 3.94
CA TYR A 196 -14.23 -27.17 5.23
C TYR A 196 -15.41 -26.98 6.19
N ALA A 197 -15.90 -25.76 6.38
CA ALA A 197 -17.03 -25.49 7.25
C ALA A 197 -18.31 -26.26 6.84
N ARG A 198 -18.58 -26.43 5.54
CA ARG A 198 -19.69 -27.25 5.07
C ARG A 198 -19.53 -28.73 5.37
N ARG A 199 -18.32 -29.25 5.44
CA ARG A 199 -18.05 -30.67 5.79
C ARG A 199 -18.21 -30.88 7.28
N THR A 200 -17.58 -30.05 8.10
CA THR A 200 -17.65 -30.15 9.57
C THR A 200 -19.06 -29.87 10.11
N GLY A 201 -19.81 -28.91 9.56
CA GLY A 201 -21.18 -28.63 9.96
C GLY A 201 -22.21 -29.70 9.51
N ARG A 202 -21.81 -30.72 8.75
CA ARG A 202 -22.63 -31.89 8.42
C ARG A 202 -22.41 -33.06 9.37
N ASP A 203 -21.25 -33.08 10.04
CA ASP A 203 -20.90 -34.16 10.97
C ASP A 203 -21.51 -33.93 12.38
N ASP A 204 -22.02 -32.70 12.64
CA ASP A 204 -22.67 -32.31 13.90
C ASP A 204 -24.24 -32.31 13.83
N ALA A 205 -24.82 -32.80 12.70
CA ALA A 205 -26.27 -32.90 12.48
C ALA A 205 -26.69 -34.38 12.28
#